data_6a1d49071710f93813f9474489b7dad0
#
_entry.id   6a1d49071710f93813f9474489b7dad0
#
_cell.length_a   1.000
_cell.length_b   1.000
_cell.length_c   1.000
_cell.angle_alpha   90.00
_cell.angle_beta   90.00
_cell.angle_gamma   90.00
#
_symmetry.space_group_name_H-M   'P 1'
#
loop_
_entity.id
_entity.type
_entity.pdbx_description
1 polymer ?
#
loop_
_entity_poly.entity_id
_entity_poly.type
_entity_poly.pdbx_seq_one_letter_code
_entity_poly.pdbx_strand_id
1 'polypeptide(L)'
;MVRNDEFYLRKWVEYYGRELGKENLYIYFDGIDQAVPSFCEGTNVVVQEKLKGNVAQGDKKRIEFLSRQAAQLFEKYDLVIGTDADEILVVDPLLGISLAQFLSQYNIKTSISGLGIDVGQHMKKEGSLDLNRPFLAQRQYARLSSRYTKANIIARPVRWGSGFHRVKGHNFHIAKGLFLFHFGYFDMERIEARFADPSRRADGWARHLKKRSKTIRLCTTRKAHNWEKTVPIARMIQTIFRPIYALNKPSMLEQAVIVRIPERFHNII
;
A
#
# COMPACT_ATOMS: atom_id res chain seq x y z
N MET A 1 6.02 8.78 -3.58
CA MET A 1 7.34 8.99 -4.20
C MET A 1 7.75 7.71 -4.91
N VAL A 2 8.20 7.81 -6.17
CA VAL A 2 8.43 6.67 -7.07
C VAL A 2 9.80 6.78 -7.73
N ARG A 3 10.45 5.61 -8.01
CA ARG A 3 11.66 5.51 -8.81
C ARG A 3 11.63 4.20 -9.61
N ASN A 4 11.75 4.32 -10.94
CA ASN A 4 11.80 3.19 -11.89
C ASN A 4 10.71 2.13 -11.62
N ASP A 5 9.47 2.56 -11.40
CA ASP A 5 8.38 1.67 -11.01
C ASP A 5 7.07 2.00 -11.74
N GLU A 6 7.19 2.20 -13.06
CA GLU A 6 6.09 2.61 -13.94
C GLU A 6 4.91 1.64 -13.88
N PHE A 7 5.19 0.34 -13.75
CA PHE A 7 4.18 -0.71 -13.70
C PHE A 7 3.14 -0.48 -12.58
N TYR A 8 3.59 -0.23 -11.35
CA TYR A 8 2.68 0.02 -10.24
C TYR A 8 2.12 1.44 -10.29
N LEU A 9 2.94 2.41 -10.70
CA LEU A 9 2.52 3.80 -10.80
C LEU A 9 1.34 3.97 -11.76
N ARG A 10 1.32 3.26 -12.91
CA ARG A 10 0.20 3.29 -13.84
C ARG A 10 -1.09 2.87 -13.17
N LYS A 11 -1.11 1.75 -12.47
CA LYS A 11 -2.28 1.25 -11.74
C LYS A 11 -2.70 2.17 -10.59
N TRP A 12 -1.75 2.76 -9.93
CA TRP A 12 -1.98 3.76 -8.88
C TRP A 12 -2.68 5.02 -9.44
N VAL A 13 -2.19 5.56 -10.56
CA VAL A 13 -2.79 6.73 -11.21
C VAL A 13 -4.17 6.41 -11.78
N GLU A 14 -4.33 5.26 -12.43
CA GLU A 14 -5.63 4.80 -12.95
C GLU A 14 -6.68 4.69 -11.84
N TYR A 15 -6.32 4.03 -10.74
CA TYR A 15 -7.22 3.81 -9.63
C TYR A 15 -7.56 5.10 -8.88
N TYR A 16 -6.55 5.78 -8.34
CA TYR A 16 -6.80 6.98 -7.55
C TYR A 16 -7.29 8.16 -8.40
N GLY A 17 -6.94 8.22 -9.68
CA GLY A 17 -7.49 9.20 -10.61
C GLY A 17 -9.00 9.03 -10.81
N ARG A 18 -9.50 7.79 -10.83
CA ARG A 18 -10.93 7.48 -10.87
C ARG A 18 -11.63 7.79 -9.53
N GLU A 19 -11.00 7.45 -8.42
CA GLU A 19 -11.59 7.57 -7.08
C GLU A 19 -11.58 9.01 -6.53
N LEU A 20 -10.55 9.81 -6.86
CA LEU A 20 -10.26 11.10 -6.21
C LEU A 20 -10.10 12.27 -7.20
N GLY A 21 -10.01 11.99 -8.52
CA GLY A 21 -9.61 12.96 -9.53
C GLY A 21 -8.09 13.06 -9.70
N LYS A 22 -7.61 13.10 -10.95
CA LYS A 22 -6.17 13.18 -11.25
C LYS A 22 -5.52 14.44 -10.71
N GLU A 23 -6.24 15.56 -10.73
CA GLU A 23 -5.81 16.87 -10.22
C GLU A 23 -5.51 16.88 -8.71
N ASN A 24 -5.96 15.87 -7.99
CA ASN A 24 -5.71 15.68 -6.55
C ASN A 24 -4.59 14.69 -6.26
N LEU A 25 -3.94 14.13 -7.30
CA LEU A 25 -2.82 13.21 -7.15
C LEU A 25 -1.49 13.96 -7.20
N TYR A 26 -0.62 13.71 -6.21
CA TYR A 26 0.72 14.29 -6.10
C TYR A 26 1.77 13.21 -6.22
N ILE A 27 2.58 13.25 -7.29
CA ILE A 27 3.57 12.23 -7.63
C ILE A 27 4.97 12.84 -7.54
N TYR A 28 5.79 12.31 -6.66
CA TYR A 28 7.17 12.74 -6.47
C TYR A 28 8.13 11.73 -7.12
N PHE A 29 8.85 12.13 -8.16
CA PHE A 29 9.85 11.30 -8.82
C PHE A 29 11.21 11.49 -8.10
N ASP A 30 11.77 10.37 -7.59
CA ASP A 30 13.05 10.35 -6.89
C ASP A 30 14.19 10.10 -7.89
N GLY A 31 14.68 11.17 -8.50
CA GLY A 31 15.74 11.20 -9.51
C GLY A 31 15.29 11.90 -10.79
N ILE A 32 16.13 12.81 -11.27
CA ILE A 32 15.97 13.54 -12.54
C ILE A 32 16.34 12.68 -13.76
N ASP A 33 16.87 11.49 -13.53
CA ASP A 33 17.35 10.52 -14.53
C ASP A 33 16.27 9.51 -14.97
N GLN A 34 15.01 9.83 -14.73
CA GLN A 34 13.85 9.03 -15.17
C GLN A 34 12.81 9.93 -15.86
N ALA A 35 12.19 9.42 -16.93
CA ALA A 35 11.12 10.11 -17.63
C ALA A 35 9.82 10.11 -16.80
N VAL A 36 9.04 11.17 -16.92
CA VAL A 36 7.66 11.20 -16.43
C VAL A 36 6.75 10.56 -17.48
N PRO A 37 6.07 9.44 -17.20
CA PRO A 37 5.21 8.79 -18.16
C PRO A 37 3.98 9.64 -18.51
N SER A 38 3.52 9.55 -19.77
CA SER A 38 2.37 10.33 -20.29
C SER A 38 1.06 10.09 -19.52
N PHE A 39 0.86 8.90 -18.93
CA PHE A 39 -0.35 8.63 -18.12
C PHE A 39 -0.41 9.47 -16.83
N CYS A 40 0.68 10.13 -16.42
CA CYS A 40 0.70 11.08 -15.30
C CYS A 40 0.12 12.45 -15.68
N GLU A 41 -0.23 12.68 -16.95
CA GLU A 41 -0.87 13.92 -17.38
C GLU A 41 -2.16 14.19 -16.59
N GLY A 42 -2.32 15.45 -16.17
CA GLY A 42 -3.42 15.86 -15.28
C GLY A 42 -3.16 15.66 -13.78
N THR A 43 -2.01 15.07 -13.41
CA THR A 43 -1.60 14.95 -11.99
C THR A 43 -0.58 16.04 -11.62
N ASN A 44 -0.34 16.24 -10.32
CA ASN A 44 0.69 17.15 -9.82
C ASN A 44 2.02 16.39 -9.72
N VAL A 45 2.91 16.62 -10.67
CA VAL A 45 4.21 15.95 -10.74
C VAL A 45 5.32 16.86 -10.22
N VAL A 46 6.15 16.30 -9.35
CA VAL A 46 7.39 16.94 -8.87
C VAL A 46 8.56 16.00 -9.12
N VAL A 47 9.54 16.44 -9.89
CA VAL A 47 10.80 15.71 -10.14
C VAL A 47 11.89 16.33 -9.28
N GLN A 48 12.59 15.52 -8.50
CA GLN A 48 13.67 15.98 -7.62
C GLN A 48 14.94 15.14 -7.79
N GLU A 49 16.05 15.61 -7.28
CA GLU A 49 17.28 14.82 -7.23
C GLU A 49 17.10 13.54 -6.39
N LYS A 50 17.78 12.46 -6.79
CA LYS A 50 17.77 11.20 -6.06
C LYS A 50 18.20 11.40 -4.61
N LEU A 51 17.42 10.93 -3.67
CA LEU A 51 17.76 10.96 -2.25
C LEU A 51 18.99 10.08 -1.98
N LYS A 52 20.06 10.69 -1.48
CA LYS A 52 21.33 10.02 -1.16
C LYS A 52 21.24 9.27 0.18
N GLY A 53 21.81 8.06 0.24
CA GLY A 53 21.93 7.26 1.45
C GLY A 53 21.67 5.77 1.21
N ASN A 54 21.93 4.94 2.24
CA ASN A 54 21.53 3.54 2.20
C ASN A 54 19.99 3.41 2.34
N VAL A 55 19.44 2.22 2.09
CA VAL A 55 17.98 1.97 2.07
C VAL A 55 17.26 2.52 3.32
N ALA A 56 17.82 2.34 4.52
CA ALA A 56 17.19 2.78 5.77
C ALA A 56 17.25 4.31 5.94
N GLN A 57 18.37 4.93 5.58
CA GLN A 57 18.54 6.40 5.62
C GLN A 57 17.70 7.07 4.53
N GLY A 58 17.67 6.49 3.32
CA GLY A 58 16.83 6.94 2.21
C GLY A 58 15.36 6.92 2.56
N ASP A 59 14.86 5.81 3.16
CA ASP A 59 13.47 5.72 3.58
C ASP A 59 13.11 6.75 4.68
N LYS A 60 14.01 7.01 5.62
CA LYS A 60 13.81 8.04 6.65
C LYS A 60 13.71 9.44 6.03
N LYS A 61 14.62 9.80 5.11
CA LYS A 61 14.60 11.10 4.40
C LYS A 61 13.35 11.23 3.54
N ARG A 62 12.97 10.16 2.83
CA ARG A 62 11.76 10.07 2.00
C ARG A 62 10.51 10.38 2.83
N ILE A 63 10.33 9.71 3.95
CA ILE A 63 9.15 9.89 4.81
C ILE A 63 9.14 11.27 5.47
N GLU A 64 10.28 11.81 5.84
CA GLU A 64 10.38 13.16 6.36
C GLU A 64 9.99 14.21 5.31
N PHE A 65 10.47 14.06 4.08
CA PHE A 65 10.07 14.90 2.95
C PHE A 65 8.56 14.79 2.70
N LEU A 66 8.01 13.58 2.56
CA LEU A 66 6.58 13.37 2.31
C LEU A 66 5.69 13.88 3.45
N SER A 67 6.16 13.83 4.71
CA SER A 67 5.43 14.42 5.84
C SER A 67 5.37 15.93 5.76
N ARG A 68 6.42 16.60 5.28
CA ARG A 68 6.42 18.06 5.03
C ARG A 68 5.50 18.43 3.87
N GLN A 69 5.56 17.68 2.77
CA GLN A 69 4.66 17.91 1.63
C GLN A 69 3.19 17.74 2.04
N ALA A 70 2.88 16.67 2.77
CA ALA A 70 1.53 16.46 3.30
C ALA A 70 1.06 17.60 4.21
N ALA A 71 1.94 18.18 5.03
CA ALA A 71 1.61 19.32 5.87
C ALA A 71 1.19 20.55 5.06
N GLN A 72 1.85 20.81 3.92
CA GLN A 72 1.49 21.91 3.01
C GLN A 72 0.14 21.67 2.31
N LEU A 73 -0.18 20.41 2.00
CA LEU A 73 -1.45 20.07 1.35
C LEU A 73 -2.68 20.36 2.21
N PHE A 74 -2.54 20.48 3.54
CA PHE A 74 -3.63 20.90 4.41
C PHE A 74 -4.07 22.36 4.25
N GLU A 75 -3.34 23.16 3.49
CA GLU A 75 -3.81 24.49 3.06
C GLU A 75 -4.95 24.39 2.02
N LYS A 76 -5.07 23.25 1.34
CA LYS A 76 -6.03 23.02 0.25
C LYS A 76 -7.02 21.88 0.53
N TYR A 77 -6.66 20.90 1.37
CA TYR A 77 -7.41 19.67 1.56
C TYR A 77 -7.66 19.36 3.04
N ASP A 78 -8.85 18.86 3.36
CA ASP A 78 -9.20 18.39 4.72
C ASP A 78 -8.54 17.05 5.07
N LEU A 79 -8.23 16.23 4.05
CA LEU A 79 -7.61 14.91 4.20
C LEU A 79 -6.43 14.74 3.24
N VAL A 80 -5.38 14.10 3.71
CA VAL A 80 -4.23 13.71 2.88
C VAL A 80 -3.98 12.21 3.01
N ILE A 81 -3.80 11.55 1.88
CA ILE A 81 -3.51 10.11 1.79
C ILE A 81 -2.06 9.92 1.34
N GLY A 82 -1.25 9.24 2.15
CA GLY A 82 0.12 8.84 1.79
C GLY A 82 0.21 7.34 1.53
N THR A 83 0.53 6.95 0.30
CA THR A 83 0.72 5.54 -0.09
C THR A 83 1.99 5.34 -0.91
N ASP A 84 2.52 4.13 -0.90
CA ASP A 84 3.49 3.68 -1.89
C ASP A 84 2.75 3.37 -3.23
N ALA A 85 3.45 3.38 -4.37
CA ALA A 85 2.82 3.17 -5.68
C ALA A 85 2.21 1.75 -5.86
N ASP A 86 2.66 0.80 -5.05
CA ASP A 86 2.16 -0.58 -5.00
C ASP A 86 1.10 -0.80 -3.90
N GLU A 87 0.50 0.28 -3.39
CA GLU A 87 -0.50 0.24 -2.32
C GLU A 87 -1.78 0.97 -2.73
N ILE A 88 -2.89 0.26 -2.65
CA ILE A 88 -4.20 0.75 -3.07
C ILE A 88 -5.21 0.63 -1.92
N LEU A 89 -5.80 1.75 -1.51
CA LEU A 89 -6.90 1.81 -0.54
C LEU A 89 -8.23 1.50 -1.24
N VAL A 90 -8.88 0.43 -0.83
CA VAL A 90 -10.12 -0.05 -1.43
C VAL A 90 -11.23 -0.09 -0.39
N VAL A 91 -12.34 0.53 -0.70
CA VAL A 91 -13.59 0.40 0.06
C VAL A 91 -14.25 -0.93 -0.30
N ASP A 92 -14.84 -1.63 0.67
CA ASP A 92 -15.59 -2.86 0.37
C ASP A 92 -16.73 -2.56 -0.61
N PRO A 93 -16.77 -3.19 -1.78
CA PRO A 93 -17.82 -2.97 -2.78
C PRO A 93 -19.24 -3.18 -2.27
N LEU A 94 -19.42 -3.96 -1.20
CA LEU A 94 -20.73 -4.12 -0.55
C LEU A 94 -21.30 -2.81 0.02
N LEU A 95 -20.46 -1.79 0.23
CA LEU A 95 -20.94 -0.50 0.71
C LEU A 95 -21.53 0.37 -0.41
N GLY A 96 -21.25 0.06 -1.68
CA GLY A 96 -21.82 0.76 -2.84
C GLY A 96 -21.38 2.23 -2.97
N ILE A 97 -20.27 2.64 -2.35
CA ILE A 97 -19.77 4.02 -2.33
C ILE A 97 -18.31 4.09 -2.75
N SER A 98 -17.89 5.22 -3.33
CA SER A 98 -16.50 5.48 -3.70
C SER A 98 -15.60 5.72 -2.49
N LEU A 99 -14.27 5.71 -2.69
CA LEU A 99 -13.30 6.05 -1.65
C LEU A 99 -13.54 7.48 -1.12
N ALA A 100 -13.79 8.45 -2.00
CA ALA A 100 -14.07 9.83 -1.61
C ALA A 100 -15.32 9.91 -0.72
N GLN A 101 -16.43 9.27 -1.13
CA GLN A 101 -17.66 9.23 -0.35
C GLN A 101 -17.47 8.52 1.00
N PHE A 102 -16.71 7.43 1.03
CA PHE A 102 -16.38 6.73 2.27
C PHE A 102 -15.65 7.63 3.26
N LEU A 103 -14.62 8.35 2.79
CA LEU A 103 -13.80 9.21 3.63
C LEU A 103 -14.57 10.45 4.12
N SER A 104 -15.48 11.02 3.32
CA SER A 104 -16.30 12.16 3.73
C SER A 104 -17.26 11.84 4.88
N GLN A 105 -17.60 10.57 5.08
CA GLN A 105 -18.48 10.11 6.17
C GLN A 105 -17.75 9.88 7.50
N TYR A 106 -16.41 9.90 7.48
CA TYR A 106 -15.60 9.65 8.67
C TYR A 106 -15.15 10.93 9.35
N ASN A 107 -15.44 11.08 10.64
CA ASN A 107 -14.85 12.11 11.48
C ASN A 107 -13.42 11.68 11.89
N ILE A 108 -12.43 12.03 11.06
CA ILE A 108 -11.03 11.65 11.26
C ILE A 108 -10.34 12.72 12.11
N LYS A 109 -10.07 12.44 13.37
CA LYS A 109 -9.38 13.39 14.26
C LYS A 109 -7.88 13.54 13.93
N THR A 110 -7.19 12.46 13.63
CA THR A 110 -5.75 12.48 13.29
C THR A 110 -5.43 11.57 12.12
N SER A 111 -5.72 10.27 12.23
CA SER A 111 -5.47 9.30 11.17
C SER A 111 -6.39 8.10 11.25
N ILE A 112 -6.66 7.50 10.08
CA ILE A 112 -7.28 6.17 9.97
C ILE A 112 -6.46 5.28 9.03
N SER A 113 -6.70 3.98 9.14
CA SER A 113 -6.04 2.92 8.36
C SER A 113 -7.07 2.03 7.69
N GLY A 114 -6.77 1.57 6.46
CA GLY A 114 -7.37 0.35 5.93
C GLY A 114 -6.73 -0.88 6.56
N LEU A 115 -7.49 -1.99 6.66
CA LEU A 115 -6.91 -3.28 7.07
C LEU A 115 -5.94 -3.77 6.00
N GLY A 116 -4.72 -4.13 6.37
CA GLY A 116 -3.66 -4.53 5.44
C GLY A 116 -3.88 -5.90 4.81
N ILE A 117 -3.93 -5.93 3.49
CA ILE A 117 -4.13 -7.09 2.62
C ILE A 117 -2.90 -7.25 1.72
N ASP A 118 -1.99 -8.15 2.07
CA ASP A 118 -0.75 -8.41 1.32
C ASP A 118 -1.02 -9.49 0.28
N VAL A 119 -1.25 -9.09 -0.97
CA VAL A 119 -1.61 -9.99 -2.08
C VAL A 119 -0.41 -10.88 -2.45
N GLY A 120 -0.65 -12.14 -2.77
CA GLY A 120 0.40 -13.06 -3.16
C GLY A 120 -0.09 -14.18 -4.05
N GLN A 121 0.66 -14.47 -5.11
CA GLN A 121 0.40 -15.55 -6.05
C GLN A 121 0.34 -16.92 -5.35
N HIS A 122 -0.65 -17.72 -5.69
CA HIS A 122 -0.69 -19.13 -5.35
C HIS A 122 -0.07 -19.95 -6.49
N MET A 123 1.23 -20.22 -6.42
CA MET A 123 2.05 -20.79 -7.50
C MET A 123 1.49 -22.06 -8.17
N LYS A 124 0.65 -22.83 -7.48
CA LYS A 124 0.05 -24.08 -8.01
C LYS A 124 -1.33 -23.87 -8.66
N LYS A 125 -1.95 -22.70 -8.50
CA LYS A 125 -3.34 -22.46 -8.94
C LYS A 125 -3.50 -21.26 -9.86
N GLU A 126 -2.51 -20.35 -9.85
CA GLU A 126 -2.54 -19.10 -10.59
C GLU A 126 -1.35 -19.06 -11.55
N GLY A 127 -1.63 -18.88 -12.84
CA GLY A 127 -0.64 -18.82 -13.92
C GLY A 127 0.03 -17.44 -14.04
N SER A 128 0.67 -17.19 -15.18
CA SER A 128 1.28 -15.90 -15.52
C SER A 128 0.24 -14.78 -15.51
N LEU A 129 0.68 -13.56 -15.22
CA LEU A 129 -0.18 -12.38 -15.11
C LEU A 129 -0.43 -11.78 -16.49
N ASP A 130 -1.70 -11.69 -16.89
CA ASP A 130 -2.14 -10.90 -18.04
C ASP A 130 -2.35 -9.44 -17.61
N LEU A 131 -1.56 -8.52 -18.18
CA LEU A 131 -1.57 -7.11 -17.82
C LEU A 131 -2.84 -6.37 -18.27
N ASN A 132 -3.59 -6.95 -19.22
CA ASN A 132 -4.84 -6.39 -19.74
C ASN A 132 -6.06 -6.76 -18.88
N ARG A 133 -5.87 -7.60 -17.87
CA ARG A 133 -6.93 -8.05 -16.97
C ARG A 133 -6.71 -7.50 -15.56
N PRO A 134 -7.78 -7.30 -14.78
CA PRO A 134 -7.67 -6.88 -13.39
C PRO A 134 -6.78 -7.82 -12.57
N PHE A 135 -5.92 -7.25 -11.73
CA PHE A 135 -4.96 -8.03 -10.93
C PHE A 135 -5.64 -8.96 -9.93
N LEU A 136 -6.68 -8.48 -9.25
CA LEU A 136 -7.40 -9.25 -8.24
C LEU A 136 -8.28 -10.37 -8.83
N ALA A 137 -8.58 -10.33 -10.13
CA ALA A 137 -9.20 -11.46 -10.84
C ALA A 137 -8.21 -12.63 -11.04
N GLN A 138 -6.91 -12.36 -11.03
CA GLN A 138 -5.85 -13.31 -11.31
C GLN A 138 -5.02 -13.69 -10.08
N ARG A 139 -5.04 -12.87 -9.02
CA ARG A 139 -4.34 -13.05 -7.75
C ARG A 139 -5.35 -12.97 -6.61
N GLN A 140 -5.92 -14.13 -6.28
CA GLN A 140 -7.07 -14.25 -5.37
C GLN A 140 -6.67 -14.63 -3.94
N TYR A 141 -5.38 -14.71 -3.64
CA TYR A 141 -4.88 -15.08 -2.32
C TYR A 141 -4.14 -13.91 -1.69
N ALA A 142 -4.37 -13.71 -0.41
CA ALA A 142 -3.68 -12.67 0.33
C ALA A 142 -3.40 -13.09 1.78
N ARG A 143 -2.36 -12.49 2.34
CA ARG A 143 -2.06 -12.55 3.76
C ARG A 143 -2.68 -11.33 4.46
N LEU A 144 -3.43 -11.54 5.52
CA LEU A 144 -3.82 -10.48 6.45
C LEU A 144 -2.56 -10.00 7.19
N SER A 145 -2.20 -8.73 7.00
CA SER A 145 -0.88 -8.25 7.39
C SER A 145 -0.95 -6.93 8.16
N SER A 146 -0.63 -6.98 9.45
CA SER A 146 -0.49 -5.77 10.27
C SER A 146 0.62 -4.82 9.77
N ARG A 147 1.56 -5.31 8.96
CA ARG A 147 2.57 -4.47 8.33
C ARG A 147 1.95 -3.48 7.34
N TYR A 148 0.92 -3.92 6.60
CA TYR A 148 0.23 -3.09 5.61
C TYR A 148 -1.05 -2.44 6.16
N THR A 149 -1.37 -2.63 7.45
CA THR A 149 -2.33 -1.79 8.14
C THR A 149 -1.61 -0.51 8.56
N LYS A 150 -1.61 0.47 7.66
CA LYS A 150 -0.83 1.71 7.76
C LYS A 150 -1.72 2.89 8.14
N ALA A 151 -1.20 3.83 8.93
CA ALA A 151 -1.89 5.08 9.26
C ALA A 151 -1.69 6.10 8.12
N ASN A 152 -2.16 5.77 6.95
CA ASN A 152 -1.87 6.50 5.71
C ASN A 152 -2.91 7.55 5.31
N ILE A 153 -4.07 7.60 5.96
CA ILE A 153 -5.05 8.67 5.80
C ILE A 153 -4.97 9.57 7.02
N ILE A 154 -4.69 10.86 6.83
CA ILE A 154 -4.52 11.85 7.90
C ILE A 154 -5.41 13.06 7.68
N ALA A 155 -5.86 13.68 8.79
CA ALA A 155 -6.73 14.86 8.81
C ALA A 155 -6.05 16.11 9.40
N ARG A 156 -4.76 16.04 9.67
CA ARG A 156 -3.91 17.15 10.14
C ARG A 156 -2.45 16.83 9.93
N PRO A 157 -1.56 17.83 9.96
CA PRO A 157 -0.12 17.61 9.84
C PRO A 157 0.40 16.61 10.89
N VAL A 158 1.13 15.59 10.42
CA VAL A 158 1.74 14.56 11.26
C VAL A 158 3.12 14.19 10.75
N ARG A 159 3.94 13.56 11.59
CA ARG A 159 5.17 12.90 11.16
C ARG A 159 4.91 11.40 11.02
N TRP A 160 4.92 10.91 9.79
CA TRP A 160 4.89 9.46 9.57
C TRP A 160 6.19 8.77 10.01
N GLY A 161 6.07 7.55 10.46
CA GLY A 161 7.19 6.62 10.54
C GLY A 161 7.48 5.98 9.18
N SER A 162 8.66 5.36 9.03
CA SER A 162 9.11 4.71 7.80
C SER A 162 8.00 3.90 7.12
N GLY A 163 7.86 4.04 5.79
CA GLY A 163 6.85 3.35 5.00
C GLY A 163 5.40 3.63 5.39
N PHE A 164 5.09 4.79 5.97
CA PHE A 164 3.75 5.15 6.47
C PHE A 164 3.19 4.21 7.57
N HIS A 165 4.03 3.33 8.13
CA HIS A 165 3.57 2.29 9.05
C HIS A 165 2.94 2.79 10.34
N ARG A 166 3.16 4.04 10.73
CA ARG A 166 2.59 4.67 11.92
C ARG A 166 2.65 6.18 11.83
N VAL A 167 1.80 6.84 12.59
CA VAL A 167 1.90 8.26 12.90
C VAL A 167 2.57 8.39 14.27
N LYS A 168 3.70 9.09 14.34
CA LYS A 168 4.46 9.26 15.58
C LYS A 168 3.67 10.04 16.62
N GLY A 169 3.65 9.54 17.87
CA GLY A 169 2.97 10.17 18.99
C GLY A 169 1.44 10.09 18.96
N HIS A 170 0.82 9.42 17.98
CA HIS A 170 -0.63 9.32 17.84
C HIS A 170 -1.07 7.86 17.72
N ASN A 171 -2.26 7.58 18.24
CA ASN A 171 -2.94 6.31 18.00
C ASN A 171 -3.46 6.27 16.56
N PHE A 172 -3.70 5.05 16.06
CA PHE A 172 -4.36 4.85 14.78
C PHE A 172 -5.68 4.11 14.99
N HIS A 173 -6.56 4.21 13.99
CA HIS A 173 -7.85 3.53 13.94
C HIS A 173 -7.99 2.77 12.64
N ILE A 174 -8.46 1.50 12.69
CA ILE A 174 -8.71 0.69 11.50
C ILE A 174 -10.18 0.82 11.12
N ALA A 175 -10.45 1.48 10.00
CA ALA A 175 -11.83 1.69 9.52
C ALA A 175 -12.46 0.35 9.08
N LYS A 176 -13.74 0.14 9.46
CA LYS A 176 -14.51 -1.01 8.99
C LYS A 176 -14.88 -0.80 7.53
N GLY A 177 -14.68 -1.81 6.69
CA GLY A 177 -14.99 -1.73 5.25
C GLY A 177 -13.92 -1.01 4.41
N LEU A 178 -12.76 -0.65 5.00
CA LEU A 178 -11.62 -0.10 4.27
C LEU A 178 -10.43 -1.07 4.33
N PHE A 179 -9.81 -1.31 3.19
CA PHE A 179 -8.67 -2.21 3.03
C PHE A 179 -7.50 -1.51 2.35
N LEU A 180 -6.26 -1.82 2.75
CA LEU A 180 -5.07 -1.44 2.01
C LEU A 180 -4.50 -2.69 1.31
N PHE A 181 -4.73 -2.80 0.02
CA PHE A 181 -4.14 -3.85 -0.81
C PHE A 181 -2.71 -3.47 -1.18
N HIS A 182 -1.78 -4.39 -0.90
CA HIS A 182 -0.36 -4.23 -1.24
C HIS A 182 0.02 -5.25 -2.31
N PHE A 183 0.59 -4.76 -3.40
CA PHE A 183 0.95 -5.55 -4.59
C PHE A 183 2.47 -5.67 -4.79
N GLY A 184 3.30 -5.13 -3.94
CA GLY A 184 4.75 -5.05 -4.15
C GLY A 184 5.44 -6.39 -4.40
N TYR A 185 4.85 -7.49 -3.93
CA TYR A 185 5.38 -8.85 -4.04
C TYR A 185 4.27 -9.86 -4.36
N PHE A 186 3.29 -9.44 -5.15
CA PHE A 186 2.08 -10.21 -5.42
C PHE A 186 2.26 -11.29 -6.49
N ASP A 187 3.33 -11.21 -7.28
CA ASP A 187 3.58 -12.03 -8.46
C ASP A 187 5.06 -12.35 -8.60
N MET A 188 5.42 -13.61 -8.92
CA MET A 188 6.80 -14.05 -8.95
C MET A 188 7.59 -13.42 -10.10
N GLU A 189 7.02 -13.35 -11.30
CA GLU A 189 7.67 -12.75 -12.46
C GLU A 189 7.94 -11.25 -12.24
N ARG A 190 7.03 -10.54 -11.55
CA ARG A 190 7.21 -9.14 -11.17
C ARG A 190 8.30 -8.96 -10.12
N ILE A 191 8.41 -9.88 -9.18
CA ILE A 191 9.52 -9.90 -8.21
C ILE A 191 10.84 -10.09 -8.96
N GLU A 192 10.94 -11.05 -9.86
CA GLU A 192 12.15 -11.33 -10.65
C GLU A 192 12.52 -10.13 -11.54
N ALA A 193 11.57 -9.50 -12.19
CA ALA A 193 11.79 -8.29 -12.98
C ALA A 193 12.35 -7.12 -12.12
N ARG A 194 11.81 -6.93 -10.91
CA ARG A 194 12.36 -5.95 -9.96
C ARG A 194 13.79 -6.29 -9.50
N PHE A 195 14.15 -7.58 -9.48
CA PHE A 195 15.52 -8.03 -9.14
C PHE A 195 16.51 -7.88 -10.28
N ALA A 196 16.03 -7.93 -11.50
CA ALA A 196 16.89 -7.77 -12.66
C ALA A 196 17.46 -6.35 -12.77
N ASP A 197 16.83 -5.35 -12.13
CA ASP A 197 17.32 -3.97 -12.08
C ASP A 197 18.67 -3.86 -11.33
N PRO A 198 19.78 -3.52 -12.02
CA PRO A 198 21.11 -3.44 -11.40
C PRO A 198 21.19 -2.40 -10.27
N SER A 199 20.45 -1.29 -10.39
CA SER A 199 20.44 -0.23 -9.39
C SER A 199 19.90 -0.71 -8.04
N ARG A 200 18.88 -1.55 -8.07
CA ARG A 200 18.28 -2.18 -6.88
C ARG A 200 19.19 -3.24 -6.25
N ARG A 201 19.97 -3.96 -7.06
CA ARG A 201 20.96 -4.94 -6.55
C ARG A 201 22.08 -4.25 -5.78
N ALA A 202 22.61 -3.15 -6.31
CA ALA A 202 23.69 -2.37 -5.69
C ALA A 202 23.27 -1.80 -4.31
N ASP A 203 22.01 -1.44 -4.13
CA ASP A 203 21.46 -0.88 -2.90
C ASP A 203 21.15 -1.94 -1.80
N GLY A 204 21.54 -3.21 -1.98
CA GLY A 204 21.38 -4.27 -0.97
C GLY A 204 19.97 -4.87 -0.87
N TRP A 205 19.14 -4.67 -1.87
CA TRP A 205 17.75 -5.16 -1.91
C TRP A 205 17.60 -6.69 -1.95
N ALA A 206 18.65 -7.45 -2.33
CA ALA A 206 18.60 -8.91 -2.45
C ALA A 206 18.10 -9.61 -1.17
N ARG A 207 18.55 -9.15 0.02
CA ARG A 207 18.06 -9.66 1.31
C ARG A 207 16.59 -9.31 1.58
N HIS A 208 16.17 -8.13 1.15
CA HIS A 208 14.76 -7.69 1.25
C HIS A 208 13.82 -8.57 0.45
N LEU A 209 14.23 -8.98 -0.72
CA LEU A 209 13.42 -9.74 -1.66
C LEU A 209 13.23 -11.18 -1.22
N LYS A 210 14.30 -11.87 -0.75
CA LYS A 210 14.16 -13.21 -0.13
C LYS A 210 13.19 -13.20 1.06
N LYS A 211 13.15 -12.11 1.81
CA LYS A 211 12.24 -11.92 2.96
C LYS A 211 10.80 -11.65 2.52
N ARG A 212 10.58 -11.14 1.30
CA ARG A 212 9.30 -10.66 0.78
C ARG A 212 8.55 -11.68 -0.08
N SER A 213 9.23 -12.62 -0.74
CA SER A 213 8.62 -13.81 -1.36
C SER A 213 7.91 -14.73 -0.34
N LYS A 214 8.04 -14.41 0.97
CA LYS A 214 7.34 -15.11 2.05
C LYS A 214 5.82 -15.13 1.85
N THR A 215 5.21 -14.07 1.33
CA THR A 215 3.76 -14.02 1.12
C THR A 215 3.32 -15.00 0.04
N ILE A 216 4.02 -15.07 -1.11
CA ILE A 216 3.77 -16.06 -2.18
C ILE A 216 3.89 -17.49 -1.62
N ARG A 217 4.98 -17.79 -0.88
CA ARG A 217 5.15 -19.09 -0.26
C ARG A 217 3.99 -19.44 0.68
N LEU A 218 3.55 -18.50 1.51
CA LEU A 218 2.44 -18.72 2.44
C LEU A 218 1.13 -18.91 1.70
N CYS A 219 0.83 -18.12 0.67
CA CYS A 219 -0.36 -18.27 -0.17
C CYS A 219 -0.38 -19.64 -0.87
N THR A 220 0.79 -20.15 -1.27
CA THR A 220 0.93 -21.46 -1.93
C THR A 220 0.78 -22.64 -0.98
N THR A 221 1.28 -22.53 0.26
CA THR A 221 1.45 -23.69 1.17
C THR A 221 0.42 -23.76 2.28
N ARG A 222 -0.23 -22.64 2.62
CA ARG A 222 -1.21 -22.62 3.70
C ARG A 222 -2.64 -22.67 3.17
N LYS A 223 -3.54 -23.26 3.96
CA LYS A 223 -4.99 -23.21 3.69
C LYS A 223 -5.47 -21.76 3.75
N ALA A 224 -6.18 -21.33 2.72
CA ALA A 224 -6.86 -20.05 2.73
C ALA A 224 -8.17 -20.13 3.52
N HIS A 225 -8.40 -19.17 4.37
CA HIS A 225 -9.61 -19.03 5.17
C HIS A 225 -10.67 -18.22 4.44
N ASN A 226 -11.91 -18.35 4.88
CA ASN A 226 -13.03 -17.56 4.38
C ASN A 226 -12.86 -16.09 4.80
N TRP A 227 -12.98 -15.17 3.85
CA TRP A 227 -12.83 -13.73 4.04
C TRP A 227 -13.79 -13.18 5.08
N GLU A 228 -15.09 -13.47 4.92
CA GLU A 228 -16.16 -12.88 5.74
C GLU A 228 -16.05 -13.24 7.23
N LYS A 229 -15.55 -14.45 7.52
CA LYS A 229 -15.33 -14.90 8.90
C LYS A 229 -14.01 -14.39 9.48
N THR A 230 -12.99 -14.26 8.66
CA THR A 230 -11.60 -14.06 9.14
C THR A 230 -11.21 -12.60 9.23
N VAL A 231 -11.66 -11.77 8.29
CA VAL A 231 -11.33 -10.33 8.23
C VAL A 231 -11.83 -9.55 9.46
N PRO A 232 -13.07 -9.74 9.94
CA PRO A 232 -13.52 -9.07 11.17
C PRO A 232 -12.67 -9.45 12.40
N ILE A 233 -12.28 -10.71 12.53
CA ILE A 233 -11.42 -11.20 13.62
C ILE A 233 -10.01 -10.57 13.53
N ALA A 234 -9.42 -10.54 12.33
CA ALA A 234 -8.12 -9.94 12.11
C ALA A 234 -8.12 -8.43 12.42
N ARG A 235 -9.20 -7.72 12.04
CA ARG A 235 -9.36 -6.30 12.38
C ARG A 235 -9.46 -6.10 13.89
N MET A 236 -10.22 -6.93 14.59
CA MET A 236 -10.32 -6.91 16.05
C MET A 236 -8.96 -7.16 16.72
N ILE A 237 -8.23 -8.20 16.31
CA ILE A 237 -6.89 -8.51 16.82
C ILE A 237 -5.96 -7.31 16.61
N GLN A 238 -5.92 -6.76 15.41
CA GLN A 238 -5.07 -5.62 15.07
C GLN A 238 -5.49 -4.31 15.76
N THR A 239 -6.74 -4.17 16.16
CA THR A 239 -7.22 -3.02 16.94
C THR A 239 -6.77 -3.11 18.40
N ILE A 240 -6.74 -4.31 18.98
CA ILE A 240 -6.45 -4.51 20.41
C ILE A 240 -4.95 -4.66 20.65
N PHE A 241 -4.26 -5.49 19.86
CA PHE A 241 -2.88 -5.89 20.13
C PHE A 241 -1.86 -4.98 19.44
N ARG A 242 -0.77 -4.72 20.15
CA ARG A 242 0.36 -3.89 19.72
C ARG A 242 1.67 -4.67 19.87
N PRO A 243 2.65 -4.49 18.96
CA PRO A 243 3.98 -5.04 19.19
C PRO A 243 4.66 -4.30 20.36
N ILE A 244 5.50 -5.01 21.11
CA ILE A 244 6.19 -4.48 22.29
C ILE A 244 6.99 -3.19 21.97
N TYR A 245 7.56 -3.11 20.75
CA TYR A 245 8.40 -2.00 20.33
C TYR A 245 7.63 -0.77 19.81
N ALA A 246 6.31 -0.84 19.64
CA ALA A 246 5.54 0.27 19.09
C ALA A 246 4.05 0.20 19.40
N LEU A 247 3.61 0.94 20.41
CA LEU A 247 2.20 0.97 20.84
C LEU A 247 1.23 1.61 19.84
N ASN A 248 1.73 2.39 18.88
CA ASN A 248 0.96 3.02 17.81
C ASN A 248 1.02 2.24 16.47
N LYS A 249 1.27 0.96 16.53
CA LYS A 249 1.28 0.02 15.41
C LYS A 249 0.35 -1.15 15.70
N PRO A 250 -0.35 -1.72 14.70
CA PRO A 250 -1.13 -2.95 14.90
C PRO A 250 -0.25 -4.19 14.96
N SER A 251 -0.76 -5.26 15.58
CA SER A 251 -0.12 -6.57 15.63
C SER A 251 -1.09 -7.67 15.21
N MET A 252 -0.57 -8.68 14.53
CA MET A 252 -1.25 -9.95 14.25
C MET A 252 -0.74 -11.08 15.16
N LEU A 253 -0.07 -10.78 16.26
CA LEU A 253 0.52 -11.77 17.17
C LEU A 253 1.37 -12.80 16.40
N GLU A 254 2.16 -12.32 15.41
CA GLU A 254 3.01 -13.11 14.51
C GLU A 254 2.27 -14.13 13.62
N GLN A 255 0.95 -14.20 13.68
CA GLN A 255 0.16 -15.14 12.87
C GLN A 255 0.23 -14.79 11.39
N ALA A 256 0.38 -15.83 10.58
CA ALA A 256 0.31 -15.73 9.12
C ALA A 256 -1.01 -16.32 8.62
N VAL A 257 -2.02 -15.51 8.58
CA VAL A 257 -3.38 -15.89 8.16
C VAL A 257 -3.54 -15.58 6.67
N ILE A 258 -3.88 -16.60 5.88
CA ILE A 258 -4.17 -16.47 4.44
C ILE A 258 -5.68 -16.48 4.24
N VAL A 259 -6.17 -15.60 3.37
CA VAL A 259 -7.58 -15.52 2.97
C VAL A 259 -7.70 -15.62 1.45
N ARG A 260 -8.86 -16.10 0.98
CA ARG A 260 -9.24 -15.95 -0.43
C ARG A 260 -10.00 -14.65 -0.59
N ILE A 261 -9.55 -13.82 -1.53
CA ILE A 261 -10.16 -12.53 -1.86
C ILE A 261 -11.49 -12.80 -2.57
N PRO A 262 -12.62 -12.20 -2.13
CA PRO A 262 -13.92 -12.40 -2.76
C PRO A 262 -14.02 -11.82 -4.17
N GLU A 263 -14.87 -12.38 -5.00
CA GLU A 263 -15.11 -11.97 -6.39
C GLU A 263 -15.48 -10.50 -6.55
N ARG A 264 -16.19 -9.92 -5.56
CA ARG A 264 -16.57 -8.51 -5.57
C ARG A 264 -15.39 -7.53 -5.68
N PHE A 265 -14.16 -7.97 -5.35
CA PHE A 265 -12.95 -7.17 -5.50
C PHE A 265 -12.24 -7.36 -6.85
N HIS A 266 -12.63 -8.37 -7.65
CA HIS A 266 -11.85 -8.80 -8.81
C HIS A 266 -11.66 -7.70 -9.87
N ASN A 267 -12.64 -6.82 -10.06
CA ASN A 267 -12.62 -5.80 -11.11
C ASN A 267 -12.15 -4.42 -10.65
N ILE A 268 -11.57 -4.30 -9.45
CA ILE A 268 -11.20 -3.00 -8.87
C ILE A 268 -9.87 -2.50 -9.44
N ILE A 269 -8.90 -3.39 -9.60
CA ILE A 269 -7.51 -3.05 -9.99
C ILE A 269 -7.03 -4.01 -11.06
#